data_5d3cd545c63406992419539bd3bd94f2
#
_entry.id   5d3cd545c63406992419539bd3bd94f2
#
_cell.length_a   1.000
_cell.length_b   1.000
_cell.length_c   1.000
_cell.angle_alpha   90.00
_cell.angle_beta   90.00
_cell.angle_gamma   90.00
#
_symmetry.space_group_name_H-M   'P 1'
#
loop_
_entity.id
_entity.type
_entity.pdbx_description
1 polymer ?
#
loop_
_entity_poly.entity_id
_entity_poly.type
_entity_poly.pdbx_seq_one_letter_code
_entity_poly.pdbx_strand_id
1 'polypeptide(L)'
;MNNTSFATKSPETFSVVIVNYKTAEITKICLDLLHQHLSSDNVPIWVVDNYSADESTEYLRTLDWINLIERSVSEPEAGHIAHGKALDMVLQRVETDYLFLMHTDTFVFDKNIFSLMLNKCIKNRNVVAVGCVEQLNRGTVRTFWRFSSRLFKHHFRRLKISMGLKSREPKPYKEVYLKSFCTLWNCKLIKQHGMHFSMDDRVPGYTLQDRMTELGYVVEMLSPRKIFSYLDHIQAGTVAATGGYETTHRRTKMYNNILKRLNKDAGKA
;
A
#
# COMPACT_ATOMS: atom_id res chain seq x y z
N MET A 1 -30.42 41.15 -4.63
CA MET A 1 -28.97 40.95 -4.67
C MET A 1 -28.68 39.73 -3.81
N ASN A 2 -28.61 38.55 -4.46
CA ASN A 2 -28.31 37.30 -3.74
C ASN A 2 -26.81 37.10 -3.72
N ASN A 3 -26.19 37.40 -2.58
CA ASN A 3 -24.81 37.00 -2.30
C ASN A 3 -24.77 35.50 -2.05
N THR A 4 -24.54 34.71 -3.08
CA THR A 4 -24.09 33.32 -2.94
C THR A 4 -22.62 33.36 -2.49
N SER A 5 -22.41 33.30 -1.19
CA SER A 5 -21.12 33.02 -0.59
C SER A 5 -20.66 31.68 -1.11
N PHE A 6 -19.69 31.65 -2.05
CA PHE A 6 -18.92 30.46 -2.37
C PHE A 6 -18.09 30.13 -1.13
N ALA A 7 -18.58 29.20 -0.32
CA ALA A 7 -17.76 28.59 0.73
C ALA A 7 -16.50 28.02 0.06
N THR A 8 -15.36 28.65 0.31
CA THR A 8 -14.06 28.10 -0.11
C THR A 8 -13.91 26.76 0.58
N LYS A 9 -14.06 25.68 -0.19
CA LYS A 9 -13.88 24.31 0.30
C LYS A 9 -12.45 24.23 0.84
N SER A 10 -12.31 23.83 2.11
CA SER A 10 -10.99 23.55 2.70
C SER A 10 -10.22 22.60 1.82
N PRO A 11 -8.89 22.75 1.72
CA PRO A 11 -8.07 21.86 0.90
C PRO A 11 -8.27 20.40 1.35
N GLU A 12 -8.33 19.49 0.38
CA GLU A 12 -8.46 18.05 0.64
C GLU A 12 -7.24 17.56 1.41
N THR A 13 -7.48 16.84 2.49
CA THR A 13 -6.43 16.38 3.41
C THR A 13 -6.20 14.88 3.30
N PHE A 14 -4.98 14.43 3.61
CA PHE A 14 -4.66 13.02 3.67
C PHE A 14 -3.80 12.66 4.87
N SER A 15 -3.87 11.40 5.27
CA SER A 15 -2.97 10.77 6.23
C SER A 15 -2.21 9.63 5.55
N VAL A 16 -1.11 9.20 6.16
CA VAL A 16 -0.37 7.99 5.77
C VAL A 16 -0.53 6.95 6.86
N VAL A 17 -0.74 5.68 6.50
CA VAL A 17 -0.70 4.55 7.43
C VAL A 17 0.35 3.52 7.03
N ILE A 18 1.10 3.07 8.02
CA ILE A 18 2.11 2.03 7.92
C ILE A 18 1.81 0.97 8.97
N VAL A 19 1.86 -0.30 8.57
CA VAL A 19 1.74 -1.43 9.50
C VAL A 19 3.13 -2.05 9.69
N ASN A 20 3.66 -1.95 10.90
CA ASN A 20 4.93 -2.55 11.29
C ASN A 20 4.72 -3.96 11.85
N TYR A 21 5.63 -4.87 11.50
CA TYR A 21 5.78 -6.17 12.13
C TYR A 21 7.22 -6.65 12.05
N LYS A 22 7.96 -6.54 13.17
CA LYS A 22 9.32 -7.09 13.34
C LYS A 22 10.33 -6.67 12.25
N THR A 23 10.35 -5.39 11.88
CA THR A 23 11.18 -4.87 10.78
C THR A 23 11.87 -3.55 11.16
N ALA A 24 12.55 -3.49 12.31
CA ALA A 24 13.09 -2.25 12.88
C ALA A 24 13.90 -1.41 11.87
N GLU A 25 14.94 -1.99 11.24
CA GLU A 25 15.83 -1.26 10.33
C GLU A 25 15.09 -0.72 9.09
N ILE A 26 14.26 -1.56 8.46
CA ILE A 26 13.50 -1.19 7.25
C ILE A 26 12.46 -0.12 7.60
N THR A 27 11.78 -0.28 8.73
CA THR A 27 10.78 0.67 9.23
C THR A 27 11.41 2.02 9.52
N LYS A 28 12.60 2.06 10.14
CA LYS A 28 13.34 3.28 10.38
C LYS A 28 13.61 4.04 9.08
N ILE A 29 14.19 3.39 8.09
CA ILE A 29 14.47 4.02 6.79
C ILE A 29 13.19 4.56 6.13
N CYS A 30 12.12 3.78 6.16
CA CYS A 30 10.82 4.19 5.59
C CYS A 30 10.29 5.46 6.28
N LEU A 31 10.29 5.47 7.62
CA LEU A 31 9.79 6.59 8.42
C LEU A 31 10.68 7.83 8.29
N ASP A 32 12.01 7.69 8.30
CA ASP A 32 12.95 8.80 8.11
C ASP A 32 12.69 9.51 6.76
N LEU A 33 12.49 8.75 5.67
CA LEU A 33 12.13 9.32 4.36
C LEU A 33 10.78 10.02 4.37
N LEU A 34 9.77 9.46 5.02
CA LEU A 34 8.47 10.10 5.13
C LEU A 34 8.54 11.38 5.96
N HIS A 35 9.26 11.36 7.07
CA HIS A 35 9.46 12.55 7.89
C HIS A 35 10.15 13.66 7.10
N GLN A 36 11.21 13.34 6.38
CA GLN A 36 11.92 14.28 5.51
C GLN A 36 10.99 14.93 4.47
N HIS A 37 10.04 14.18 3.93
CA HIS A 37 9.18 14.69 2.87
C HIS A 37 7.88 15.36 3.34
N LEU A 38 7.35 15.00 4.50
CA LEU A 38 5.99 15.35 4.92
C LEU A 38 5.93 16.18 6.21
N SER A 39 7.03 16.33 6.96
CA SER A 39 7.04 17.09 8.22
C SER A 39 6.61 18.55 8.05
N SER A 40 7.02 19.20 6.95
CA SER A 40 6.64 20.58 6.66
C SER A 40 5.16 20.76 6.30
N ASP A 41 4.51 19.70 5.86
CA ASP A 41 3.15 19.71 5.34
C ASP A 41 2.11 19.30 6.42
N ASN A 42 2.56 19.02 7.66
CA ASN A 42 1.75 18.58 8.81
C ASN A 42 0.84 17.38 8.47
N VAL A 43 1.31 16.46 7.64
CA VAL A 43 0.57 15.25 7.26
C VAL A 43 0.57 14.26 8.42
N PRO A 44 -0.61 13.83 8.94
CA PRO A 44 -0.64 12.83 10.00
C PRO A 44 -0.09 11.48 9.52
N ILE A 45 0.92 10.97 10.21
CA ILE A 45 1.50 9.65 9.95
C ILE A 45 1.08 8.69 11.07
N TRP A 46 0.35 7.67 10.70
CA TRP A 46 -0.12 6.62 11.58
C TRP A 46 0.76 5.37 11.42
N VAL A 47 1.23 4.84 12.52
CA VAL A 47 1.98 3.59 12.53
C VAL A 47 1.24 2.61 13.45
N VAL A 48 0.89 1.44 12.91
CA VAL A 48 0.34 0.36 13.71
C VAL A 48 1.43 -0.68 13.93
N ASP A 49 1.90 -0.80 15.16
CA ASP A 49 2.75 -1.94 15.54
C ASP A 49 1.85 -3.17 15.74
N ASN A 50 1.98 -4.11 14.83
CA ASN A 50 1.10 -5.26 14.73
C ASN A 50 1.59 -6.42 15.61
N TYR A 51 1.78 -6.14 16.91
CA TYR A 51 2.25 -7.10 17.91
C TYR A 51 3.69 -7.59 17.62
N SER A 52 4.61 -6.68 17.40
CA SER A 52 6.02 -7.00 17.15
C SER A 52 6.73 -7.45 18.44
N ALA A 53 6.54 -6.71 19.53
CA ALA A 53 7.16 -6.95 20.83
C ALA A 53 8.70 -7.16 20.74
N ASP A 54 9.36 -6.29 19.96
CA ASP A 54 10.79 -6.32 19.70
C ASP A 54 11.39 -4.90 19.60
N GLU A 55 12.62 -4.80 19.16
CA GLU A 55 13.32 -3.53 18.96
C GLU A 55 12.61 -2.54 18.05
N SER A 56 11.75 -3.03 17.12
CA SER A 56 10.96 -2.13 16.29
C SER A 56 9.87 -1.40 17.08
N THR A 57 9.24 -2.06 18.05
CA THR A 57 8.28 -1.43 18.96
C THR A 57 8.97 -0.36 19.83
N GLU A 58 10.15 -0.68 20.37
CA GLU A 58 10.92 0.28 21.19
C GLU A 58 11.30 1.52 20.37
N TYR A 59 11.77 1.33 19.14
CA TYR A 59 12.07 2.44 18.23
C TYR A 59 10.84 3.31 17.98
N LEU A 60 9.68 2.72 17.63
CA LEU A 60 8.47 3.46 17.34
C LEU A 60 7.99 4.33 18.50
N ARG A 61 8.15 3.85 19.76
CA ARG A 61 7.82 4.62 20.96
C ARG A 61 8.69 5.87 21.16
N THR A 62 9.86 5.94 20.53
CA THR A 62 10.74 7.13 20.62
C THR A 62 10.31 8.25 19.68
N LEU A 63 9.39 8.01 18.75
CA LEU A 63 8.99 8.99 17.74
C LEU A 63 7.77 9.80 18.22
N ASP A 64 7.95 11.08 18.46
CA ASP A 64 6.90 12.01 18.94
C ASP A 64 6.02 12.58 17.80
N TRP A 65 6.42 12.41 16.55
CA TRP A 65 5.76 12.94 15.36
C TRP A 65 4.82 11.95 14.64
N ILE A 66 4.71 10.72 15.14
CA ILE A 66 3.80 9.70 14.62
C ILE A 66 2.60 9.49 15.56
N ASN A 67 1.49 9.01 14.99
CA ASN A 67 0.37 8.48 15.76
C ASN A 67 0.55 6.96 15.89
N LEU A 68 1.19 6.52 16.96
CA LEU A 68 1.45 5.10 17.22
C LEU A 68 0.22 4.40 17.78
N ILE A 69 -0.11 3.24 17.22
CA ILE A 69 -1.08 2.29 17.74
C ILE A 69 -0.37 0.97 17.95
N GLU A 70 -0.23 0.54 19.19
CA GLU A 70 0.26 -0.80 19.52
C GLU A 70 -0.93 -1.77 19.58
N ARG A 71 -0.93 -2.73 18.68
CA ARG A 71 -2.01 -3.71 18.56
C ARG A 71 -1.72 -4.90 19.46
N SER A 72 -2.65 -5.22 20.37
CA SER A 72 -2.63 -6.46 21.14
C SER A 72 -3.39 -7.56 20.39
N VAL A 73 -2.86 -8.77 20.40
CA VAL A 73 -3.46 -9.94 19.75
C VAL A 73 -3.55 -11.06 20.78
N SER A 74 -4.75 -11.56 21.04
CA SER A 74 -4.98 -12.65 21.98
C SER A 74 -4.67 -14.03 21.39
N GLU A 75 -4.84 -14.19 20.09
CA GLU A 75 -4.61 -15.43 19.36
C GLU A 75 -3.86 -15.17 18.04
N PRO A 76 -3.06 -16.14 17.55
CA PRO A 76 -2.36 -16.01 16.26
C PRO A 76 -3.34 -15.77 15.11
N GLU A 77 -3.09 -14.74 14.31
CA GLU A 77 -3.88 -14.41 13.14
C GLU A 77 -3.08 -14.64 11.85
N ALA A 78 -3.79 -14.97 10.76
CA ALA A 78 -3.15 -14.97 9.44
C ALA A 78 -2.65 -13.56 9.09
N GLY A 79 -1.44 -13.44 8.53
CA GLY A 79 -0.79 -12.15 8.33
C GLY A 79 -1.60 -11.14 7.52
N HIS A 80 -2.39 -11.58 6.54
CA HIS A 80 -3.26 -10.69 5.78
C HIS A 80 -4.47 -10.20 6.59
N ILE A 81 -5.03 -11.03 7.48
CA ILE A 81 -6.12 -10.65 8.38
C ILE A 81 -5.60 -9.64 9.40
N ALA A 82 -4.48 -9.95 10.05
CA ALA A 82 -3.82 -9.05 11.00
C ALA A 82 -3.51 -7.68 10.38
N HIS A 83 -3.01 -7.67 9.12
CA HIS A 83 -2.75 -6.44 8.38
C HIS A 83 -4.04 -5.65 8.09
N GLY A 84 -5.11 -6.31 7.66
CA GLY A 84 -6.40 -5.67 7.39
C GLY A 84 -7.00 -5.02 8.64
N LYS A 85 -7.01 -5.75 9.77
CA LYS A 85 -7.48 -5.22 11.06
C LYS A 85 -6.65 -4.01 11.53
N ALA A 86 -5.33 -4.04 11.33
CA ALA A 86 -4.46 -2.91 11.64
C ALA A 86 -4.84 -1.66 10.81
N LEU A 87 -5.12 -1.82 9.52
CA LEU A 87 -5.58 -0.73 8.66
C LEU A 87 -6.95 -0.19 9.10
N ASP A 88 -7.86 -1.05 9.53
CA ASP A 88 -9.19 -0.66 9.99
C ASP A 88 -9.14 0.14 11.30
N MET A 89 -8.20 -0.15 12.21
CA MET A 89 -7.97 0.66 13.41
C MET A 89 -7.63 2.11 13.07
N VAL A 90 -6.85 2.34 12.03
CA VAL A 90 -6.50 3.68 11.56
C VAL A 90 -7.67 4.30 10.80
N LEU A 91 -8.33 3.56 9.91
CA LEU A 91 -9.49 4.05 9.15
C LEU A 91 -10.58 4.64 10.09
N GLN A 92 -10.81 4.00 11.24
CA GLN A 92 -11.78 4.48 12.24
C GLN A 92 -11.36 5.81 12.90
N ARG A 93 -10.06 6.09 13.02
CA ARG A 93 -9.50 7.24 13.74
C ARG A 93 -9.17 8.44 12.87
N VAL A 94 -8.86 8.21 11.59
CA VAL A 94 -8.48 9.31 10.68
C VAL A 94 -9.66 10.24 10.41
N GLU A 95 -9.39 11.54 10.46
CA GLU A 95 -10.35 12.60 10.13
C GLU A 95 -10.11 13.16 8.74
N THR A 96 -8.98 12.83 8.12
CA THR A 96 -8.62 13.26 6.77
C THR A 96 -9.49 12.62 5.69
N ASP A 97 -9.60 13.28 4.56
CA ASP A 97 -10.43 12.84 3.44
C ASP A 97 -9.91 11.54 2.80
N TYR A 98 -8.58 11.39 2.81
CA TYR A 98 -7.89 10.29 2.14
C TYR A 98 -6.86 9.64 3.06
N LEU A 99 -6.58 8.35 2.80
CA LEU A 99 -5.59 7.55 3.51
C LEU A 99 -4.65 6.87 2.50
N PHE A 100 -3.36 7.19 2.61
CA PHE A 100 -2.31 6.43 1.94
C PHE A 100 -1.95 5.20 2.74
N LEU A 101 -2.16 4.02 2.15
CA LEU A 101 -1.63 2.77 2.68
C LEU A 101 -0.21 2.61 2.17
N MET A 102 0.73 2.34 3.06
CA MET A 102 2.12 2.05 2.73
C MET A 102 2.65 0.85 3.52
N HIS A 103 3.62 0.15 2.96
CA HIS A 103 4.36 -0.87 3.68
C HIS A 103 5.65 -0.30 4.24
N THR A 104 6.19 -0.92 5.30
CA THR A 104 7.50 -0.56 5.88
C THR A 104 8.65 -0.70 4.88
N ASP A 105 8.52 -1.57 3.89
CA ASP A 105 9.50 -1.82 2.82
C ASP A 105 9.23 -0.99 1.54
N THR A 106 8.50 0.13 1.67
CA THR A 106 8.27 1.13 0.61
C THR A 106 9.02 2.41 0.92
N PHE A 107 9.90 2.84 0.04
CA PHE A 107 10.81 3.98 0.23
C PHE A 107 10.45 5.09 -0.77
N VAL A 108 9.90 6.17 -0.27
CA VAL A 108 9.53 7.34 -1.09
C VAL A 108 10.74 8.25 -1.23
N PHE A 109 11.16 8.51 -2.48
CA PHE A 109 12.27 9.41 -2.80
C PHE A 109 11.80 10.73 -3.43
N ASP A 110 10.54 10.79 -3.84
CA ASP A 110 9.94 12.01 -4.39
C ASP A 110 8.51 12.16 -3.88
N LYS A 111 8.27 13.19 -3.03
CA LYS A 111 6.96 13.46 -2.43
C LYS A 111 5.85 13.79 -3.43
N ASN A 112 6.19 14.09 -4.68
CA ASN A 112 5.20 14.35 -5.71
C ASN A 112 4.28 13.14 -6.01
N ILE A 113 4.62 11.94 -5.53
CA ILE A 113 3.72 10.78 -5.59
C ILE A 113 2.39 11.04 -4.86
N PHE A 114 2.44 11.70 -3.70
CA PHE A 114 1.24 12.01 -2.90
C PHE A 114 0.33 12.96 -3.66
N SER A 115 0.86 14.06 -4.18
CA SER A 115 0.12 15.02 -4.99
C SER A 115 -0.40 14.41 -6.29
N LEU A 116 0.37 13.54 -6.94
CA LEU A 116 -0.05 12.85 -8.16
C LEU A 116 -1.31 12.01 -7.93
N MET A 117 -1.32 11.22 -6.85
CA MET A 117 -2.43 10.33 -6.54
C MET A 117 -3.65 11.11 -6.03
N LEU A 118 -3.43 12.08 -5.14
CA LEU A 118 -4.49 12.94 -4.60
C LEU A 118 -5.20 13.72 -5.72
N ASN A 119 -4.46 14.28 -6.67
CA ASN A 119 -5.04 15.01 -7.81
C ASN A 119 -5.94 14.13 -8.70
N LYS A 120 -5.75 12.81 -8.75
CA LYS A 120 -6.65 11.91 -9.45
C LYS A 120 -8.03 11.86 -8.79
N CYS A 121 -8.05 11.77 -7.46
CA CYS A 121 -9.28 11.78 -6.69
C CYS A 121 -9.98 13.16 -6.73
N ILE A 122 -9.20 14.25 -6.66
CA ILE A 122 -9.75 15.62 -6.72
C ILE A 122 -10.40 15.91 -8.07
N LYS A 123 -9.76 15.50 -9.17
CA LYS A 123 -10.27 15.72 -10.53
C LYS A 123 -11.51 14.90 -10.83
N ASN A 124 -11.64 13.73 -10.25
CA ASN A 124 -12.81 12.88 -10.41
C ASN A 124 -13.26 12.35 -9.04
N ARG A 125 -14.34 12.91 -8.51
CA ARG A 125 -14.88 12.58 -7.18
C ARG A 125 -15.41 11.15 -7.06
N ASN A 126 -15.64 10.47 -8.19
CA ASN A 126 -16.01 9.07 -8.20
C ASN A 126 -14.81 8.13 -8.03
N VAL A 127 -13.58 8.66 -8.04
CA VAL A 127 -12.39 7.85 -7.75
C VAL A 127 -12.31 7.53 -6.27
N VAL A 128 -12.47 6.27 -5.92
CA VAL A 128 -12.39 5.77 -4.54
C VAL A 128 -10.98 5.35 -4.16
N ALA A 129 -10.18 4.91 -5.10
CA ALA A 129 -8.80 4.52 -4.85
C ALA A 129 -7.88 4.77 -6.06
N VAL A 130 -6.62 5.03 -5.75
CA VAL A 130 -5.54 5.19 -6.74
C VAL A 130 -4.34 4.36 -6.30
N GLY A 131 -3.75 3.56 -7.19
CA GLY A 131 -2.59 2.75 -6.83
C GLY A 131 -2.04 1.94 -7.99
N CYS A 132 -1.25 0.92 -7.67
CA CYS A 132 -0.65 0.02 -8.65
C CYS A 132 -1.01 -1.45 -8.36
N VAL A 133 -1.24 -2.21 -9.42
CA VAL A 133 -1.52 -3.65 -9.33
C VAL A 133 -0.26 -4.51 -9.27
N GLU A 134 0.91 -3.95 -9.59
CA GLU A 134 2.20 -4.65 -9.57
C GLU A 134 3.08 -4.12 -8.44
N GLN A 135 3.63 -5.01 -7.63
CA GLN A 135 4.52 -4.67 -6.51
C GLN A 135 5.97 -4.37 -6.91
N LEU A 136 6.33 -4.55 -8.18
CA LEU A 136 7.69 -4.37 -8.66
C LEU A 136 7.69 -3.82 -10.07
N ASN A 137 8.62 -2.92 -10.37
CA ASN A 137 8.92 -2.55 -11.74
C ASN A 137 9.76 -3.65 -12.40
N ARG A 138 9.12 -4.46 -13.24
CA ARG A 138 9.78 -5.60 -13.93
C ARG A 138 10.35 -5.21 -15.29
N GLY A 139 10.08 -4.01 -15.76
CA GLY A 139 10.32 -3.61 -17.14
C GLY A 139 9.31 -4.21 -18.14
N THR A 140 9.26 -3.67 -19.34
CA THR A 140 8.23 -4.01 -20.36
C THR A 140 8.33 -5.48 -20.81
N VAL A 141 9.52 -5.96 -21.13
CA VAL A 141 9.74 -7.32 -21.64
C VAL A 141 9.31 -8.39 -20.62
N ARG A 142 9.75 -8.27 -19.36
CA ARG A 142 9.37 -9.23 -18.31
C ARG A 142 7.89 -9.17 -17.98
N THR A 143 7.27 -7.99 -18.03
CA THR A 143 5.83 -7.82 -17.82
C THR A 143 5.06 -8.51 -18.93
N PHE A 144 5.46 -8.34 -20.19
CA PHE A 144 4.87 -9.02 -21.34
C PHE A 144 4.98 -10.55 -21.22
N TRP A 145 6.18 -11.08 -20.93
CA TRP A 145 6.39 -12.52 -20.73
C TRP A 145 5.52 -13.09 -19.61
N ARG A 146 5.42 -12.37 -18.49
CA ARG A 146 4.57 -12.77 -17.37
C ARG A 146 3.09 -12.80 -17.75
N PHE A 147 2.62 -11.78 -18.46
CA PHE A 147 1.25 -11.71 -18.96
C PHE A 147 0.97 -12.88 -19.92
N SER A 148 1.79 -13.09 -20.92
CA SER A 148 1.63 -14.16 -21.91
C SER A 148 1.65 -15.54 -21.25
N SER A 149 2.60 -15.79 -20.33
CA SER A 149 2.67 -17.03 -19.58
C SER A 149 1.43 -17.27 -18.71
N ARG A 150 0.89 -16.24 -18.06
CA ARG A 150 -0.35 -16.33 -17.27
C ARG A 150 -1.57 -16.58 -18.14
N LEU A 151 -1.67 -15.89 -19.26
CA LEU A 151 -2.75 -16.07 -20.25
C LEU A 151 -2.77 -17.49 -20.77
N PHE A 152 -1.62 -17.99 -21.21
CA PHE A 152 -1.49 -19.37 -21.67
C PHE A 152 -1.89 -20.39 -20.59
N LYS A 153 -1.34 -20.26 -19.36
CA LYS A 153 -1.67 -21.13 -18.24
C LYS A 153 -3.17 -21.08 -17.87
N HIS A 154 -3.80 -19.91 -17.95
CA HIS A 154 -5.21 -19.75 -17.69
C HIS A 154 -6.06 -20.54 -18.68
N HIS A 155 -5.86 -20.34 -20.00
CA HIS A 155 -6.61 -21.03 -21.03
C HIS A 155 -6.30 -22.53 -21.07
N PHE A 156 -5.05 -22.92 -20.89
CA PHE A 156 -4.67 -24.32 -20.83
C PHE A 156 -5.34 -25.07 -19.66
N ARG A 157 -5.43 -24.45 -18.49
CA ARG A 157 -6.15 -25.03 -17.35
C ARG A 157 -7.65 -25.14 -17.63
N ARG A 158 -8.27 -24.11 -18.23
CA ARG A 158 -9.68 -24.15 -18.64
C ARG A 158 -9.94 -25.30 -19.61
N LEU A 159 -9.09 -25.47 -20.61
CA LEU A 159 -9.19 -26.56 -21.56
C LEU A 159 -9.08 -27.93 -20.88
N LYS A 160 -8.13 -28.12 -19.96
CA LYS A 160 -8.04 -29.36 -19.18
C LYS A 160 -9.32 -29.67 -18.40
N ILE A 161 -9.89 -28.67 -17.74
CA ILE A 161 -11.13 -28.82 -16.97
C ILE A 161 -12.30 -29.18 -17.90
N SER A 162 -12.42 -28.51 -19.05
CA SER A 162 -13.49 -28.83 -20.03
C SER A 162 -13.38 -30.23 -20.63
N MET A 163 -12.15 -30.81 -20.66
CA MET A 163 -11.92 -32.21 -21.07
C MET A 163 -12.06 -33.22 -19.90
N GLY A 164 -12.52 -32.81 -18.72
CA GLY A 164 -12.65 -33.69 -17.55
C GLY A 164 -11.32 -34.07 -16.88
N LEU A 165 -10.19 -33.45 -17.27
CA LEU A 165 -8.88 -33.74 -16.71
C LEU A 165 -8.65 -32.99 -15.41
N LYS A 166 -7.98 -33.65 -14.43
CA LYS A 166 -7.57 -32.99 -13.19
C LYS A 166 -6.67 -31.79 -13.48
N SER A 167 -7.07 -30.61 -13.04
CA SER A 167 -6.30 -29.37 -13.14
C SER A 167 -6.56 -28.48 -11.92
N ARG A 168 -5.57 -27.63 -11.59
CA ARG A 168 -5.80 -26.54 -10.62
C ARG A 168 -6.73 -25.51 -11.25
N GLU A 169 -7.51 -24.81 -10.43
CA GLU A 169 -8.34 -23.71 -10.90
C GLU A 169 -7.54 -22.66 -11.68
N PRO A 170 -8.08 -22.15 -12.78
CA PRO A 170 -7.45 -21.12 -13.59
C PRO A 170 -7.43 -19.80 -12.84
N LYS A 171 -6.26 -19.35 -12.38
CA LYS A 171 -6.10 -18.02 -11.78
C LYS A 171 -6.31 -16.93 -12.84
N PRO A 172 -6.84 -15.76 -12.47
CA PRO A 172 -6.94 -14.62 -13.38
C PRO A 172 -5.56 -14.28 -13.97
N TYR A 173 -5.51 -14.04 -15.27
CA TYR A 173 -4.27 -13.68 -15.97
C TYR A 173 -3.92 -12.19 -15.81
N LYS A 174 -4.91 -11.33 -15.57
CA LYS A 174 -4.72 -9.92 -15.22
C LYS A 174 -4.78 -9.73 -13.72
N GLU A 175 -3.86 -8.92 -13.17
CA GLU A 175 -4.01 -8.36 -11.84
C GLU A 175 -5.01 -7.20 -11.93
N VAL A 176 -5.99 -7.18 -11.06
CA VAL A 176 -7.02 -6.15 -11.02
C VAL A 176 -7.06 -5.41 -9.68
N TYR A 177 -6.47 -6.01 -8.64
CA TYR A 177 -6.48 -5.43 -7.31
C TYR A 177 -5.26 -4.57 -7.05
N LEU A 178 -5.48 -3.38 -6.52
CA LEU A 178 -4.44 -2.50 -6.04
C LEU A 178 -3.64 -3.18 -4.91
N LYS A 179 -2.35 -2.89 -4.85
CA LYS A 179 -1.45 -3.42 -3.83
C LYS A 179 -1.20 -2.37 -2.77
N SER A 180 -1.40 -2.75 -1.51
CA SER A 180 -1.34 -1.85 -0.34
C SER A 180 0.04 -1.24 -0.05
N PHE A 181 1.09 -1.60 -0.79
CA PHE A 181 2.42 -1.01 -0.58
C PHE A 181 2.47 0.50 -0.85
N CYS A 182 1.64 1.01 -1.75
CA CYS A 182 1.42 2.44 -1.97
C CYS A 182 0.08 2.63 -2.69
N THR A 183 -0.98 2.90 -1.93
CA THR A 183 -2.34 3.05 -2.45
C THR A 183 -3.07 4.13 -1.68
N LEU A 184 -3.67 5.08 -2.38
CA LEU A 184 -4.53 6.11 -1.82
C LEU A 184 -5.98 5.64 -1.83
N TRP A 185 -6.69 5.82 -0.71
CA TRP A 185 -8.12 5.52 -0.57
C TRP A 185 -8.90 6.74 -0.09
N ASN A 186 -10.12 6.90 -0.59
CA ASN A 186 -11.07 7.92 -0.13
C ASN A 186 -11.78 7.44 1.14
N CYS A 187 -11.35 7.92 2.30
CA CYS A 187 -11.91 7.53 3.60
C CYS A 187 -13.37 7.93 3.76
N LYS A 188 -13.77 9.07 3.21
CA LYS A 188 -15.17 9.54 3.32
C LYS A 188 -16.12 8.56 2.64
N LEU A 189 -15.79 8.13 1.41
CA LEU A 189 -16.60 7.18 0.68
C LEU A 189 -16.65 5.82 1.38
N ILE A 190 -15.49 5.31 1.87
CA ILE A 190 -15.43 4.04 2.59
C ILE A 190 -16.32 4.09 3.84
N LYS A 191 -16.18 5.14 4.67
CA LYS A 191 -16.97 5.31 5.90
C LYS A 191 -18.46 5.52 5.60
N GLN A 192 -18.80 6.27 4.55
CA GLN A 192 -20.18 6.52 4.13
C GLN A 192 -20.93 5.21 3.83
N HIS A 193 -20.23 4.21 3.29
CA HIS A 193 -20.80 2.89 2.97
C HIS A 193 -20.60 1.85 4.08
N GLY A 194 -20.08 2.22 5.25
CA GLY A 194 -19.84 1.31 6.37
C GLY A 194 -18.85 0.20 6.05
N MET A 195 -17.92 0.42 5.11
CA MET A 195 -16.97 -0.57 4.66
C MET A 195 -15.61 -0.45 5.37
N HIS A 196 -14.78 -1.48 5.25
CA HIS A 196 -13.46 -1.57 5.88
C HIS A 196 -12.51 -2.46 5.06
N PHE A 197 -11.20 -2.48 5.42
CA PHE A 197 -10.17 -3.19 4.64
C PHE A 197 -10.18 -4.71 4.85
N SER A 198 -10.54 -5.19 6.05
CA SER A 198 -10.47 -6.62 6.44
C SER A 198 -11.72 -7.43 6.09
N MET A 199 -12.48 -7.01 5.05
CA MET A 199 -13.73 -7.68 4.68
C MET A 199 -13.48 -9.08 4.10
N ASP A 200 -14.36 -10.03 4.48
CA ASP A 200 -14.47 -11.39 3.92
C ASP A 200 -13.17 -12.22 4.04
N ASP A 201 -12.32 -11.97 5.03
CA ASP A 201 -11.04 -12.67 5.28
C ASP A 201 -10.12 -12.75 4.04
N ARG A 202 -10.32 -11.86 3.06
CA ARG A 202 -9.47 -11.74 1.88
C ARG A 202 -8.27 -10.82 2.12
N VAL A 203 -7.38 -10.74 1.15
CA VAL A 203 -6.30 -9.75 1.15
C VAL A 203 -6.90 -8.36 1.34
N PRO A 204 -6.39 -7.55 2.29
CA PRO A 204 -6.94 -6.24 2.63
C PRO A 204 -7.20 -5.36 1.41
N GLY A 205 -8.37 -4.78 1.35
CA GLY A 205 -8.81 -3.92 0.27
C GLY A 205 -9.37 -4.63 -0.97
N TYR A 206 -9.28 -5.97 -1.10
CA TYR A 206 -9.80 -6.67 -2.29
C TYR A 206 -11.33 -6.65 -2.33
N THR A 207 -11.98 -7.09 -1.26
CA THR A 207 -13.45 -7.04 -1.17
C THR A 207 -13.94 -5.59 -1.18
N LEU A 208 -13.23 -4.69 -0.50
CA LEU A 208 -13.55 -3.26 -0.52
C LEU A 208 -13.51 -2.72 -1.97
N GLN A 209 -12.48 -3.05 -2.76
CA GLN A 209 -12.40 -2.65 -4.16
C GLN A 209 -13.57 -3.20 -4.99
N ASP A 210 -13.91 -4.48 -4.83
CA ASP A 210 -15.03 -5.12 -5.54
C ASP A 210 -16.34 -4.41 -5.20
N ARG A 211 -16.67 -4.23 -3.92
CA ARG A 211 -17.91 -3.58 -3.46
C ARG A 211 -18.03 -2.13 -3.93
N MET A 212 -16.93 -1.37 -3.82
CA MET A 212 -16.95 0.03 -4.28
C MET A 212 -17.12 0.12 -5.80
N THR A 213 -16.54 -0.82 -6.56
CA THR A 213 -16.71 -0.89 -8.01
C THR A 213 -18.15 -1.30 -8.39
N GLU A 214 -18.76 -2.23 -7.66
CA GLU A 214 -20.18 -2.61 -7.82
C GLU A 214 -21.12 -1.42 -7.57
N LEU A 215 -20.76 -0.50 -6.68
CA LEU A 215 -21.49 0.75 -6.42
C LEU A 215 -21.23 1.84 -7.49
N GLY A 216 -20.41 1.58 -8.49
CA GLY A 216 -20.11 2.50 -9.59
C GLY A 216 -18.94 3.44 -9.34
N TYR A 217 -18.19 3.28 -8.26
CA TYR A 217 -16.96 4.05 -8.02
C TYR A 217 -15.81 3.55 -8.90
N VAL A 218 -14.87 4.44 -9.15
CA VAL A 218 -13.72 4.20 -10.04
C VAL A 218 -12.48 3.89 -9.23
N VAL A 219 -11.72 2.89 -9.66
CA VAL A 219 -10.38 2.59 -9.17
C VAL A 219 -9.37 2.96 -10.25
N GLU A 220 -8.53 3.94 -9.97
CA GLU A 220 -7.49 4.43 -10.90
C GLU A 220 -6.19 3.64 -10.74
N MET A 221 -5.73 3.06 -11.84
CA MET A 221 -4.50 2.25 -11.86
C MET A 221 -3.34 3.02 -12.46
N LEU A 222 -2.31 3.25 -11.68
CA LEU A 222 -1.05 3.79 -12.16
C LEU A 222 -0.17 2.69 -12.73
N SER A 223 0.54 3.00 -13.82
CA SER A 223 1.51 2.05 -14.38
C SER A 223 2.68 1.84 -13.41
N PRO A 224 3.27 0.62 -13.35
CA PRO A 224 4.46 0.38 -12.53
C PRO A 224 5.60 1.34 -12.85
N ARG A 225 5.83 1.65 -14.13
CA ARG A 225 6.86 2.62 -14.52
C ARG A 225 6.64 4.00 -13.90
N LYS A 226 5.37 4.43 -13.79
CA LYS A 226 5.04 5.75 -13.23
C LYS A 226 5.25 5.75 -11.73
N ILE A 227 4.71 4.78 -10.98
CA ILE A 227 4.80 4.78 -9.53
C ILE A 227 6.25 4.58 -9.05
N PHE A 228 6.99 3.67 -9.68
CA PHE A 228 8.39 3.38 -9.36
C PHE A 228 9.39 4.43 -9.86
N SER A 229 8.93 5.54 -10.47
CA SER A 229 9.78 6.73 -10.67
C SER A 229 9.85 7.62 -9.42
N TYR A 230 8.95 7.44 -8.45
CA TYR A 230 8.89 8.21 -7.21
C TYR A 230 9.35 7.43 -5.97
N LEU A 231 9.28 6.11 -6.02
CA LEU A 231 9.53 5.24 -4.87
C LEU A 231 10.18 3.92 -5.29
N ASP A 232 10.74 3.21 -4.31
CA ASP A 232 11.15 1.81 -4.44
C ASP A 232 10.41 0.94 -3.42
N HIS A 233 10.21 -0.36 -3.73
CA HIS A 233 9.56 -1.33 -2.85
C HIS A 233 10.27 -2.68 -2.93
N ILE A 234 10.70 -3.24 -1.79
CA ILE A 234 11.50 -4.46 -1.74
C ILE A 234 10.68 -5.73 -1.94
N GLN A 235 9.40 -5.71 -1.76
CA GLN A 235 8.48 -6.84 -1.80
C GLN A 235 8.80 -7.94 -0.76
N ALA A 236 7.89 -8.15 0.18
CA ALA A 236 8.01 -9.13 1.25
C ALA A 236 9.25 -8.92 2.14
N GLY A 237 9.66 -7.64 2.36
CA GLY A 237 10.72 -7.28 3.30
C GLY A 237 10.41 -7.79 4.71
N THR A 238 9.18 -7.62 5.18
CA THR A 238 8.70 -8.14 6.48
C THR A 238 8.84 -9.66 6.58
N VAL A 239 8.41 -10.41 5.55
CA VAL A 239 8.47 -11.88 5.57
C VAL A 239 9.93 -12.37 5.55
N ALA A 240 10.81 -11.66 4.86
CA ALA A 240 12.24 -11.98 4.83
C ALA A 240 12.91 -11.67 6.18
N ALA A 241 12.58 -10.55 6.82
CA ALA A 241 13.11 -10.17 8.13
C ALA A 241 12.68 -11.13 9.24
N THR A 242 11.48 -11.71 9.14
CA THR A 242 10.95 -12.67 10.14
C THR A 242 11.35 -14.13 9.85
N GLY A 243 12.27 -14.38 8.91
CA GLY A 243 12.75 -15.74 8.58
C GLY A 243 11.79 -16.58 7.76
N GLY A 244 10.67 -16.01 7.26
CA GLY A 244 9.66 -16.73 6.47
C GLY A 244 10.08 -17.09 5.04
N TYR A 245 11.15 -16.46 4.51
CA TYR A 245 11.78 -16.80 3.22
C TYR A 245 13.29 -16.59 3.32
N GLU A 246 14.05 -17.44 2.67
CA GLU A 246 15.47 -17.15 2.41
C GLU A 246 15.61 -15.82 1.66
N THR A 247 16.51 -14.96 2.13
CA THR A 247 16.84 -13.69 1.45
C THR A 247 17.38 -14.02 0.07
N THR A 248 16.59 -13.81 -0.95
CA THR A 248 17.06 -14.05 -2.33
C THR A 248 18.09 -12.99 -2.70
N HIS A 249 19.14 -13.36 -3.44
CA HIS A 249 20.17 -12.46 -3.98
C HIS A 249 19.56 -11.16 -4.60
N ARG A 250 18.37 -11.26 -5.16
CA ARG A 250 17.64 -10.13 -5.72
C ARG A 250 17.20 -9.11 -4.64
N ARG A 251 16.71 -9.57 -3.48
CA ARG A 251 16.29 -8.68 -2.38
C ARG A 251 17.46 -7.98 -1.75
N THR A 252 18.54 -8.70 -1.48
CA THR A 252 19.79 -8.13 -1.01
C THR A 252 20.32 -7.06 -1.97
N LYS A 253 20.27 -7.32 -3.28
CA LYS A 253 20.65 -6.33 -4.29
C LYS A 253 19.75 -5.10 -4.28
N MET A 254 18.43 -5.27 -4.14
CA MET A 254 17.49 -4.15 -4.04
C MET A 254 17.74 -3.31 -2.79
N TYR A 255 17.90 -3.95 -1.65
CA TYR A 255 18.22 -3.29 -0.38
C TYR A 255 19.54 -2.49 -0.49
N ASN A 256 20.61 -3.10 -0.98
CA ASN A 256 21.88 -2.43 -1.20
C ASN A 256 21.78 -1.25 -2.18
N ASN A 257 20.91 -1.31 -3.18
CA ASN A 257 20.67 -0.19 -4.10
C ASN A 257 19.96 0.96 -3.38
N ILE A 258 19.02 0.67 -2.49
CA ILE A 258 18.33 1.68 -1.67
C ILE A 258 19.32 2.36 -0.74
N LEU A 259 20.15 1.61 -0.01
CA LEU A 259 21.21 2.17 0.84
C LEU A 259 22.18 3.05 0.06
N LYS A 260 22.60 2.64 -1.14
CA LYS A 260 23.45 3.47 -2.03
C LYS A 260 22.76 4.77 -2.45
N ARG A 261 21.45 4.73 -2.70
CA ARG A 261 20.69 5.93 -3.06
C ARG A 261 20.60 6.90 -1.90
N LEU A 262 20.28 6.39 -0.70
CA LEU A 262 20.25 7.19 0.54
C LEU A 262 21.61 7.87 0.83
N ASN A 263 22.70 7.12 0.72
CA ASN A 263 24.05 7.66 0.95
C ASN A 263 24.44 8.73 -0.10
N LYS A 264 23.95 8.60 -1.34
CA LYS A 264 24.20 9.60 -2.38
C LYS A 264 23.42 10.89 -2.15
N ASP A 265 22.21 10.79 -1.61
CA ASP A 265 21.38 11.95 -1.33
C ASP A 265 21.83 12.65 -0.03
N ALA A 266 22.30 11.91 0.97
CA ALA A 266 22.94 12.45 2.19
C ALA A 266 24.28 13.17 1.90
N GLY A 267 25.03 12.77 0.86
CA GLY A 267 26.27 13.45 0.43
C GLY A 267 26.04 14.71 -0.42
N LYS A 268 24.79 15.07 -0.70
CA LYS A 268 24.43 16.30 -1.45
C LYS A 268 23.81 17.40 -0.58
N ALA A 269 23.51 17.09 0.68
CA ALA A 269 23.02 18.01 1.71
C ALA A 269 24.20 18.55 2.55
#